data_a4c4fdbd989724a993145283bb837c03
#
_entry.id   a4c4fdbd989724a993145283bb837c03
#
_cell.length_a   1.000
_cell.length_b   1.000
_cell.length_c   1.000
_cell.angle_alpha   90.00
_cell.angle_beta   90.00
_cell.angle_gamma   90.00
#
_symmetry.space_group_name_H-M   'P 1'
#
loop_
_entity.id
_entity.type
_entity.pdbx_description
1 polymer ?
#
loop_
_entity_poly.entity_id
_entity_poly.type
_entity_poly.pdbx_seq_one_letter_code
_entity_poly.pdbx_strand_id
1 'polypeptide(L)'
;MRNIVVVEAISTGYNFVDDIVKRGYNPIVLQDYRFTDLVKEERRDSYSRFHHEPEIIQALEDYDKTLELVRSYDPVLVIPGGEDGVVLATRLADDLGLPGNPYSNIDAMTKKSGMHESLRKAGIRYIRGKVVSTPDEAVSFCVENGLKTAVIKPLRSAASQGLFLCDNLDEVRTAAETIVTWTDIFGCPIDSFLVQERIYGEEYIVNTISCNGAHRFNSMMRYTKVQTDEGGYIYDSIEVVSKLEPGHTALIEYAYKVADAIGIKYGVVHGEYMIDDNGPVLIEVNCRPMGCSMSDEYLDLIYGQHESDAALDSYLDPEGFAIAAEKPYKPLRKGVLKLIMVPHDLEAEDNPILTVAKQLRSTYRVSAQSGTPVKYIKTRDLESAGGIVYMVHDDENVVNSDLALLKKIEKSYFSLLLNDGMSRRWFTEAGTEETDPSVIMKDCGCHGSTLLISDKERSIEGIRCATKDDIDDVYKGYDNVIISLRDSLLSLKESECLDLIFRIMDKVKPGGRVIIPGSTYDYMSYQREGAEMLMEIKGLEICAPTASLHDYVIGYASLNK
;
A
#
# COMPACT_ATOMS: atom_id res chain seq x y z
N MET A 1 -15.89 -32.63 7.63
CA MET A 1 -14.63 -32.04 7.13
C MET A 1 -13.66 -31.97 8.29
N ARG A 2 -12.33 -32.07 8.07
CA ARG A 2 -11.33 -31.85 9.13
C ARG A 2 -11.15 -30.35 9.37
N ASN A 3 -10.85 -29.96 10.60
CA ASN A 3 -10.77 -28.55 10.99
C ASN A 3 -9.33 -28.02 10.87
N ILE A 4 -9.22 -26.75 10.45
CA ILE A 4 -7.99 -25.96 10.52
C ILE A 4 -8.29 -24.69 11.30
N VAL A 5 -7.51 -24.43 12.34
CA VAL A 5 -7.66 -23.25 13.19
C VAL A 5 -6.70 -22.16 12.72
N VAL A 6 -7.25 -20.99 12.41
CA VAL A 6 -6.48 -19.76 12.09
C VAL A 6 -6.56 -18.84 13.30
N VAL A 7 -5.42 -18.54 13.90
CA VAL A 7 -5.36 -17.61 15.04
C VAL A 7 -5.17 -16.20 14.50
N GLU A 8 -6.13 -15.31 14.77
CA GLU A 8 -6.17 -13.94 14.26
C GLU A 8 -6.12 -13.88 12.73
N ALA A 9 -7.23 -14.26 12.07
CA ALA A 9 -7.37 -14.17 10.62
C ALA A 9 -7.57 -12.71 10.16
N ILE A 10 -6.57 -11.87 10.39
CA ILE A 10 -6.57 -10.42 10.13
C ILE A 10 -5.54 -10.02 9.08
N SER A 11 -5.63 -8.79 8.59
CA SER A 11 -4.78 -8.26 7.52
C SER A 11 -4.81 -9.19 6.31
N THR A 12 -3.70 -9.48 5.64
CA THR A 12 -3.68 -10.42 4.50
C THR A 12 -4.01 -11.87 4.91
N GLY A 13 -3.86 -12.23 6.19
CA GLY A 13 -4.18 -13.57 6.71
C GLY A 13 -5.67 -13.92 6.69
N TYR A 14 -6.56 -12.98 6.42
CA TYR A 14 -7.99 -13.29 6.20
C TYR A 14 -8.21 -14.25 5.02
N ASN A 15 -7.31 -14.25 4.03
CA ASN A 15 -7.38 -15.12 2.85
C ASN A 15 -7.34 -16.62 3.24
N PHE A 16 -6.72 -16.97 4.39
CA PHE A 16 -6.70 -18.36 4.85
C PHE A 16 -8.09 -18.99 4.98
N VAL A 17 -9.11 -18.21 5.34
CA VAL A 17 -10.47 -18.74 5.54
C VAL A 17 -11.00 -19.36 4.24
N ASP A 18 -10.94 -18.62 3.15
CA ASP A 18 -11.43 -19.07 1.86
C ASP A 18 -10.53 -20.15 1.24
N ASP A 19 -9.21 -20.07 1.45
CA ASP A 19 -8.25 -21.06 0.94
C ASP A 19 -8.39 -22.42 1.64
N ILE A 20 -8.74 -22.43 2.91
CA ILE A 20 -9.06 -23.65 3.67
C ILE A 20 -10.30 -24.32 3.10
N VAL A 21 -11.36 -23.52 2.81
CA VAL A 21 -12.59 -24.04 2.22
C VAL A 21 -12.34 -24.59 0.81
N LYS A 22 -11.56 -23.89 -0.02
CA LYS A 22 -11.16 -24.34 -1.37
C LYS A 22 -10.49 -25.73 -1.35
N ARG A 23 -9.80 -26.07 -0.24
CA ARG A 23 -9.14 -27.38 -0.03
C ARG A 23 -10.01 -28.44 0.64
N GLY A 24 -11.28 -28.13 0.91
CA GLY A 24 -12.24 -29.07 1.51
C GLY A 24 -12.07 -29.26 3.02
N TYR A 25 -11.45 -28.30 3.71
CA TYR A 25 -11.37 -28.25 5.17
C TYR A 25 -12.37 -27.24 5.72
N ASN A 26 -12.58 -27.29 7.04
CA ASN A 26 -13.45 -26.37 7.77
C ASN A 26 -12.58 -25.33 8.51
N PRO A 27 -12.68 -24.04 8.16
CA PRO A 27 -11.95 -22.98 8.86
C PRO A 27 -12.60 -22.66 10.21
N ILE A 28 -11.77 -22.55 11.25
CA ILE A 28 -12.15 -22.03 12.56
C ILE A 28 -11.23 -20.85 12.84
N VAL A 29 -11.80 -19.69 13.14
CA VAL A 29 -11.05 -18.49 13.52
C VAL A 29 -11.00 -18.40 15.05
N LEU A 30 -9.80 -18.51 15.62
CA LEU A 30 -9.56 -18.29 17.04
C LEU A 30 -9.11 -16.85 17.27
N GLN A 31 -9.91 -16.09 18.01
CA GLN A 31 -9.56 -14.73 18.42
C GLN A 31 -8.81 -14.78 19.77
N ASP A 32 -7.71 -14.04 19.88
CA ASP A 32 -7.05 -13.82 21.18
C ASP A 32 -7.98 -12.97 22.08
N TYR A 33 -7.94 -13.21 23.38
CA TYR A 33 -8.74 -12.45 24.36
C TYR A 33 -8.18 -11.04 24.61
N ARG A 34 -6.93 -10.80 24.27
CA ARG A 34 -6.25 -9.51 24.47
C ARG A 34 -6.61 -8.57 23.31
N PHE A 35 -7.44 -7.57 23.58
CA PHE A 35 -7.90 -6.63 22.56
C PHE A 35 -7.42 -5.22 22.82
N THR A 36 -6.80 -4.62 21.83
CA THR A 36 -6.79 -3.16 21.65
C THR A 36 -7.94 -2.75 20.73
N ASP A 37 -8.35 -1.48 20.75
CA ASP A 37 -9.38 -1.00 19.81
C ASP A 37 -8.92 -1.08 18.36
N LEU A 38 -7.61 -0.94 18.12
CA LEU A 38 -6.97 -1.13 16.82
C LEU A 38 -7.22 -2.55 16.27
N VAL A 39 -6.96 -3.59 17.07
CA VAL A 39 -7.19 -5.00 16.69
C VAL A 39 -8.66 -5.27 16.39
N LYS A 40 -9.59 -4.66 17.14
CA LYS A 40 -11.03 -4.79 16.89
C LYS A 40 -11.46 -4.18 15.55
N GLU A 41 -10.85 -3.05 15.16
CA GLU A 41 -11.12 -2.41 13.89
C GLU A 41 -10.55 -3.24 12.72
N GLU A 42 -9.32 -3.71 12.85
CA GLU A 42 -8.67 -4.57 11.86
C GLU A 42 -9.43 -5.89 11.66
N ARG A 43 -9.96 -6.50 12.74
CA ARG A 43 -10.85 -7.68 12.64
C ARG A 43 -12.11 -7.37 11.86
N ARG A 44 -12.78 -6.23 12.14
CA ARG A 44 -14.00 -5.84 11.40
C ARG A 44 -13.74 -5.69 9.91
N ASP A 45 -12.65 -5.04 9.54
CA ASP A 45 -12.27 -4.87 8.14
C ASP A 45 -11.97 -6.23 7.50
N SER A 46 -11.10 -7.04 8.11
CA SER A 46 -10.69 -8.34 7.59
C SER A 46 -11.86 -9.31 7.46
N TYR A 47 -12.72 -9.39 8.48
CA TYR A 47 -13.85 -10.32 8.48
C TYR A 47 -14.96 -9.92 7.50
N SER A 48 -15.07 -8.64 7.17
CA SER A 48 -15.98 -8.18 6.12
C SER A 48 -15.59 -8.68 4.71
N ARG A 49 -14.40 -9.24 4.57
CA ARG A 49 -13.83 -9.76 3.31
C ARG A 49 -13.95 -11.26 3.15
N PHE A 50 -14.41 -11.99 4.17
CA PHE A 50 -14.64 -13.43 4.07
C PHE A 50 -15.73 -13.73 3.05
N HIS A 51 -15.46 -14.59 2.09
CA HIS A 51 -16.47 -15.12 1.18
C HIS A 51 -17.23 -16.32 1.79
N HIS A 52 -16.64 -16.95 2.83
CA HIS A 52 -17.24 -18.03 3.61
C HIS A 52 -17.24 -17.64 5.08
N GLU A 53 -18.34 -17.88 5.76
CA GLU A 53 -18.46 -17.63 7.20
C GLU A 53 -17.78 -18.74 7.99
N PRO A 54 -16.62 -18.50 8.66
CA PRO A 54 -15.99 -19.46 9.53
C PRO A 54 -16.71 -19.52 10.89
N GLU A 55 -16.54 -20.62 11.63
CA GLU A 55 -16.82 -20.59 13.04
C GLU A 55 -15.78 -19.72 13.76
N ILE A 56 -16.25 -18.75 14.55
CA ILE A 56 -15.39 -17.85 15.32
C ILE A 56 -15.46 -18.23 16.78
N ILE A 57 -14.30 -18.57 17.37
CA ILE A 57 -14.18 -18.92 18.78
C ILE A 57 -13.22 -17.96 19.48
N GLN A 58 -13.38 -17.83 20.80
CA GLN A 58 -12.61 -16.91 21.63
C GLN A 58 -11.62 -17.67 22.49
N ALA A 59 -10.34 -17.29 22.44
CA ALA A 59 -9.36 -17.75 23.41
C ALA A 59 -9.72 -17.25 24.82
N LEU A 60 -9.42 -18.06 25.80
CA LEU A 60 -9.66 -17.74 27.20
C LEU A 60 -8.39 -17.20 27.86
N GLU A 61 -8.53 -16.42 28.92
CA GLU A 61 -7.39 -15.90 29.69
C GLU A 61 -6.49 -17.02 30.20
N ASP A 62 -7.10 -18.16 30.59
CA ASP A 62 -6.43 -19.38 30.98
C ASP A 62 -6.02 -20.17 29.72
N TYR A 63 -4.71 -20.29 29.50
CA TYR A 63 -4.17 -21.01 28.36
C TYR A 63 -4.58 -22.48 28.30
N ASP A 64 -4.58 -23.20 29.45
CA ASP A 64 -4.90 -24.62 29.46
C ASP A 64 -6.34 -24.86 29.01
N LYS A 65 -7.26 -23.97 29.38
CA LYS A 65 -8.65 -24.02 28.90
C LYS A 65 -8.75 -23.68 27.41
N THR A 66 -7.93 -22.74 26.90
CA THR A 66 -7.85 -22.46 25.46
C THR A 66 -7.34 -23.69 24.71
N LEU A 67 -6.30 -24.37 25.24
CA LEU A 67 -5.77 -25.59 24.64
C LEU A 67 -6.82 -26.72 24.60
N GLU A 68 -7.58 -26.91 25.70
CA GLU A 68 -8.68 -27.88 25.76
C GLU A 68 -9.81 -27.54 24.79
N LEU A 69 -10.18 -26.25 24.68
CA LEU A 69 -11.15 -25.76 23.70
C LEU A 69 -10.71 -26.09 22.27
N VAL A 70 -9.49 -25.72 21.90
CA VAL A 70 -8.96 -25.97 20.53
C VAL A 70 -8.85 -27.48 20.28
N ARG A 71 -8.39 -28.27 21.26
CA ARG A 71 -8.32 -29.74 21.15
C ARG A 71 -9.70 -30.37 20.91
N SER A 72 -10.77 -29.80 21.46
CA SER A 72 -12.13 -30.34 21.28
C SER A 72 -12.62 -30.26 19.84
N TYR A 73 -12.02 -29.40 19.01
CA TYR A 73 -12.29 -29.29 17.57
C TYR A 73 -11.49 -30.28 16.71
N ASP A 74 -10.58 -31.06 17.30
CA ASP A 74 -9.72 -32.04 16.61
C ASP A 74 -9.05 -31.44 15.34
N PRO A 75 -8.33 -30.30 15.47
CA PRO A 75 -7.74 -29.64 14.31
C PRO A 75 -6.57 -30.42 13.74
N VAL A 76 -6.40 -30.37 12.41
CA VAL A 76 -5.22 -30.92 11.74
C VAL A 76 -4.08 -29.93 11.64
N LEU A 77 -4.40 -28.64 11.74
CA LEU A 77 -3.45 -27.52 11.74
C LEU A 77 -3.95 -26.41 12.66
N VAL A 78 -3.00 -25.70 13.29
CA VAL A 78 -3.21 -24.42 13.97
C VAL A 78 -2.16 -23.47 13.42
N ILE A 79 -2.58 -22.41 12.72
CA ILE A 79 -1.70 -21.51 11.99
C ILE A 79 -1.97 -20.04 12.36
N PRO A 80 -0.94 -19.15 12.32
CA PRO A 80 -1.13 -17.73 12.53
C PRO A 80 -1.69 -17.05 11.27
N GLY A 81 -2.75 -16.27 11.41
CA GLY A 81 -3.26 -15.39 10.34
C GLY A 81 -2.63 -14.01 10.38
N GLY A 82 -2.45 -13.44 11.56
CA GLY A 82 -1.85 -12.12 11.77
C GLY A 82 -0.72 -12.14 12.80
N GLU A 83 -0.06 -11.00 12.98
CA GLU A 83 1.07 -10.85 13.93
C GLU A 83 0.68 -11.22 15.35
N ASP A 84 -0.48 -10.75 15.81
CA ASP A 84 -0.99 -11.02 17.17
C ASP A 84 -1.29 -12.50 17.40
N GLY A 85 -1.50 -13.27 16.32
CA GLY A 85 -1.77 -14.71 16.37
C GLY A 85 -0.52 -15.59 16.49
N VAL A 86 0.69 -15.08 16.17
CA VAL A 86 1.90 -15.90 16.04
C VAL A 86 2.24 -16.66 17.32
N VAL A 87 2.24 -15.98 18.47
CA VAL A 87 2.61 -16.59 19.76
C VAL A 87 1.64 -17.70 20.15
N LEU A 88 0.34 -17.40 20.08
CA LEU A 88 -0.70 -18.34 20.48
C LEU A 88 -0.79 -19.54 19.52
N ALA A 89 -0.76 -19.27 18.19
CA ALA A 89 -0.79 -20.34 17.19
C ALA A 89 0.40 -21.30 17.31
N THR A 90 1.60 -20.75 17.46
CA THR A 90 2.83 -21.55 17.59
C THR A 90 2.77 -22.43 18.83
N ARG A 91 2.33 -21.88 19.99
CA ARG A 91 2.22 -22.64 21.22
C ARG A 91 1.17 -23.75 21.14
N LEU A 92 -0.01 -23.43 20.59
CA LEU A 92 -1.08 -24.42 20.43
C LEU A 92 -0.67 -25.55 19.47
N ALA A 93 -0.02 -25.23 18.35
CA ALA A 93 0.46 -26.24 17.41
C ALA A 93 1.48 -27.19 18.06
N ASP A 94 2.45 -26.63 18.80
CA ASP A 94 3.49 -27.40 19.49
C ASP A 94 2.89 -28.31 20.59
N ASP A 95 2.03 -27.79 21.48
CA ASP A 95 1.38 -28.52 22.55
C ASP A 95 0.36 -29.58 22.04
N LEU A 96 -0.18 -29.40 20.84
CA LEU A 96 -1.05 -30.38 20.17
C LEU A 96 -0.27 -31.40 19.32
N GLY A 97 1.03 -31.24 19.16
CA GLY A 97 1.87 -32.10 18.33
C GLY A 97 1.54 -32.01 16.84
N LEU A 98 1.05 -30.84 16.37
CA LEU A 98 0.70 -30.57 14.98
C LEU A 98 1.89 -30.01 14.20
N PRO A 99 1.89 -30.12 12.85
CA PRO A 99 2.90 -29.47 12.03
C PRO A 99 2.93 -27.95 12.33
N GLY A 100 4.13 -27.43 12.65
CA GLY A 100 4.30 -26.04 13.04
C GLY A 100 5.75 -25.73 13.39
N ASN A 101 5.96 -24.56 13.93
CA ASN A 101 7.28 -24.11 14.39
C ASN A 101 7.44 -24.41 15.89
N PRO A 102 8.64 -24.79 16.37
CA PRO A 102 8.86 -25.08 17.78
C PRO A 102 8.61 -23.85 18.66
N TYR A 103 7.76 -23.95 19.68
CA TYR A 103 7.50 -22.84 20.59
C TYR A 103 8.74 -22.38 21.37
N SER A 104 9.72 -23.27 21.57
CA SER A 104 11.01 -22.92 22.16
C SER A 104 11.77 -21.82 21.42
N ASN A 105 11.45 -21.56 20.15
CA ASN A 105 12.07 -20.55 19.32
C ASN A 105 11.26 -19.25 19.22
N ILE A 106 10.17 -19.12 19.99
CA ILE A 106 9.21 -18.01 19.85
C ILE A 106 9.85 -16.61 19.97
N ASP A 107 10.85 -16.46 20.85
CA ASP A 107 11.56 -15.20 21.01
C ASP A 107 12.35 -14.81 19.73
N ALA A 108 12.89 -15.80 19.02
CA ALA A 108 13.57 -15.57 17.75
C ALA A 108 12.58 -15.25 16.60
N MET A 109 11.32 -15.68 16.72
CA MET A 109 10.27 -15.46 15.72
C MET A 109 9.54 -14.14 15.90
N THR A 110 9.52 -13.56 17.12
CA THR A 110 8.65 -12.42 17.44
C THR A 110 9.37 -11.22 18.04
N LYS A 111 10.59 -11.39 18.54
CA LYS A 111 11.36 -10.30 19.17
C LYS A 111 12.57 -9.92 18.32
N LYS A 112 12.67 -8.66 17.93
CA LYS A 112 13.82 -8.14 17.13
C LYS A 112 15.18 -8.50 17.76
N SER A 113 15.32 -8.41 19.08
CA SER A 113 16.53 -8.82 19.79
C SER A 113 16.80 -10.34 19.72
N GLY A 114 15.76 -11.15 19.79
CA GLY A 114 15.84 -12.61 19.66
C GLY A 114 16.27 -13.03 18.25
N MET A 115 15.74 -12.39 17.22
CA MET A 115 16.10 -12.58 15.82
C MET A 115 17.61 -12.36 15.62
N HIS A 116 18.11 -11.17 15.96
CA HIS A 116 19.52 -10.83 15.78
C HIS A 116 20.47 -11.67 16.62
N GLU A 117 20.04 -12.07 17.85
CA GLU A 117 20.84 -12.97 18.68
C GLU A 117 20.94 -14.39 18.07
N SER A 118 19.86 -14.88 17.43
CA SER A 118 19.88 -16.16 16.72
C SER A 118 20.83 -16.12 15.52
N LEU A 119 20.81 -15.02 14.74
CA LEU A 119 21.74 -14.82 13.63
C LEU A 119 23.20 -14.74 14.12
N ARG A 120 23.46 -14.00 15.22
CA ARG A 120 24.77 -13.92 15.83
C ARG A 120 25.32 -15.28 16.22
N LYS A 121 24.50 -16.13 16.87
CA LYS A 121 24.86 -17.49 17.25
C LYS A 121 25.15 -18.40 16.07
N ALA A 122 24.41 -18.21 14.96
CA ALA A 122 24.61 -18.94 13.71
C ALA A 122 25.79 -18.42 12.86
N GLY A 123 26.47 -17.34 13.28
CA GLY A 123 27.54 -16.72 12.50
C GLY A 123 27.09 -16.03 11.21
N ILE A 124 25.83 -15.63 11.16
CA ILE A 124 25.21 -14.93 10.03
C ILE A 124 25.25 -13.42 10.29
N ARG A 125 25.44 -12.61 9.25
CA ARG A 125 25.40 -11.15 9.38
C ARG A 125 24.10 -10.71 10.06
N TYR A 126 24.20 -9.78 11.01
CA TYR A 126 23.08 -9.22 11.75
C TYR A 126 23.33 -7.75 12.06
N ILE A 127 22.29 -6.99 12.39
CA ILE A 127 22.41 -5.62 12.85
C ILE A 127 22.81 -5.64 14.32
N ARG A 128 23.95 -5.04 14.66
CA ARG A 128 24.41 -4.93 16.04
C ARG A 128 23.43 -4.05 16.83
N GLY A 129 22.97 -4.52 17.96
CA GLY A 129 22.02 -3.77 18.77
C GLY A 129 22.00 -4.28 20.20
N LYS A 130 21.43 -3.46 21.09
CA LYS A 130 21.27 -3.75 22.52
C LYS A 130 19.98 -3.17 23.03
N VAL A 131 19.28 -3.94 23.85
CA VAL A 131 18.17 -3.41 24.65
C VAL A 131 18.75 -2.65 25.83
N VAL A 132 18.32 -1.42 26.02
CA VAL A 132 18.80 -0.48 27.05
C VAL A 132 17.61 0.20 27.70
N SER A 133 17.82 0.74 28.91
CA SER A 133 16.77 1.42 29.67
C SER A 133 17.08 2.91 29.92
N THR A 134 18.29 3.35 29.60
CA THR A 134 18.71 4.73 29.86
C THR A 134 19.43 5.34 28.66
N PRO A 135 19.40 6.68 28.51
CA PRO A 135 20.17 7.39 27.48
C PRO A 135 21.68 7.13 27.56
N ASP A 136 22.23 7.02 28.78
CA ASP A 136 23.66 6.76 28.97
C ASP A 136 24.06 5.37 28.49
N GLU A 137 23.24 4.35 28.71
CA GLU A 137 23.46 3.01 28.16
C GLU A 137 23.42 3.01 26.63
N ALA A 138 22.53 3.78 26.01
CA ALA A 138 22.44 3.87 24.55
C ALA A 138 23.70 4.52 23.95
N VAL A 139 24.15 5.64 24.52
CA VAL A 139 25.38 6.32 24.10
C VAL A 139 26.61 5.41 24.34
N SER A 140 26.70 4.75 25.51
CA SER A 140 27.80 3.84 25.83
C SER A 140 27.88 2.69 24.83
N PHE A 141 26.75 2.08 24.47
CA PHE A 141 26.70 1.04 23.44
C PHE A 141 27.26 1.54 22.09
N CYS A 142 26.88 2.74 21.66
CA CYS A 142 27.39 3.32 20.41
C CYS A 142 28.90 3.52 20.47
N VAL A 143 29.43 4.08 21.55
CA VAL A 143 30.88 4.33 21.75
C VAL A 143 31.65 3.01 21.77
N GLU A 144 31.23 2.02 22.55
CA GLU A 144 31.87 0.71 22.67
C GLU A 144 31.92 -0.05 21.34
N ASN A 145 30.94 0.14 20.46
CA ASN A 145 30.85 -0.50 19.14
C ASN A 145 31.38 0.37 17.99
N GLY A 146 31.90 1.58 18.27
CA GLY A 146 32.43 2.50 17.26
C GLY A 146 31.34 3.03 16.31
N LEU A 147 30.08 3.08 16.75
CA LEU A 147 28.97 3.58 15.96
C LEU A 147 28.90 5.10 16.05
N LYS A 148 28.96 5.77 14.90
CA LYS A 148 28.75 7.23 14.81
C LYS A 148 27.28 7.59 14.63
N THR A 149 26.54 6.70 14.00
CA THR A 149 25.09 6.82 13.70
C THR A 149 24.37 5.61 14.27
N ALA A 150 23.14 5.79 14.71
CA ALA A 150 22.35 4.72 15.31
C ALA A 150 20.86 4.85 15.01
N VAL A 151 20.13 3.79 15.29
CA VAL A 151 18.66 3.76 15.30
C VAL A 151 18.19 3.51 16.72
N ILE A 152 17.26 4.33 17.20
CA ILE A 152 16.54 4.11 18.45
C ILE A 152 15.10 3.75 18.12
N LYS A 153 14.57 2.68 18.70
CA LYS A 153 13.18 2.25 18.47
C LYS A 153 12.59 1.49 19.66
N PRO A 154 11.25 1.52 19.85
CA PRO A 154 10.58 0.71 20.86
C PRO A 154 10.80 -0.79 20.60
N LEU A 155 10.68 -1.60 21.63
CA LEU A 155 10.72 -3.06 21.52
C LEU A 155 9.45 -3.61 20.85
N ARG A 156 8.33 -2.92 21.05
CA ARG A 156 7.02 -3.23 20.49
C ARG A 156 6.53 -2.01 19.70
N SER A 157 6.57 -2.11 18.38
CA SER A 157 6.09 -1.07 17.47
C SER A 157 5.69 -1.71 16.15
N ALA A 158 4.75 -1.09 15.46
CA ALA A 158 4.34 -1.44 14.11
C ALA A 158 4.52 -0.24 13.19
N ALA A 159 4.57 -0.44 11.87
CA ALA A 159 4.54 0.59 10.85
C ALA A 159 5.56 1.74 11.04
N SER A 160 6.75 1.45 11.58
CA SER A 160 7.82 2.43 11.88
C SER A 160 7.51 3.44 12.99
N GLN A 161 6.49 3.23 13.81
CA GLN A 161 6.20 4.10 14.94
C GLN A 161 7.36 4.14 15.95
N GLY A 162 7.76 5.36 16.33
CA GLY A 162 8.81 5.56 17.34
C GLY A 162 10.23 5.27 16.86
N LEU A 163 10.47 5.22 15.54
CA LEU A 163 11.79 5.07 14.97
C LEU A 163 12.51 6.42 14.93
N PHE A 164 13.68 6.52 15.57
CA PHE A 164 14.58 7.65 15.49
C PHE A 164 15.85 7.25 14.74
N LEU A 165 16.18 8.02 13.70
CA LEU A 165 17.43 7.89 12.95
C LEU A 165 18.41 8.96 13.44
N CYS A 166 19.47 8.55 14.13
CA CYS A 166 20.42 9.43 14.78
C CYS A 166 21.70 9.52 13.96
N ASP A 167 22.11 10.74 13.57
CA ASP A 167 23.31 11.00 12.78
C ASP A 167 24.55 11.24 13.64
N ASN A 168 24.39 11.39 14.96
CA ASN A 168 25.45 11.58 15.92
C ASN A 168 25.02 11.13 17.34
N LEU A 169 25.96 11.13 18.29
CA LEU A 169 25.72 10.67 19.66
C LEU A 169 24.82 11.61 20.48
N ASP A 170 24.78 12.91 20.16
CA ASP A 170 23.88 13.85 20.82
C ASP A 170 22.43 13.57 20.43
N GLU A 171 22.17 13.25 19.17
CA GLU A 171 20.86 12.79 18.70
C GLU A 171 20.47 11.45 19.30
N VAL A 172 21.41 10.50 19.46
CA VAL A 172 21.15 9.24 20.19
C VAL A 172 20.66 9.51 21.60
N ARG A 173 21.31 10.44 22.32
CA ARG A 173 20.90 10.84 23.67
C ARG A 173 19.50 11.45 23.67
N THR A 174 19.26 12.44 22.81
CA THR A 174 17.97 13.13 22.69
C THR A 174 16.84 12.17 22.34
N ALA A 175 17.05 11.27 21.38
CA ALA A 175 16.09 10.25 21.01
C ALA A 175 15.78 9.30 22.17
N ALA A 176 16.81 8.87 22.92
CA ALA A 176 16.66 8.02 24.08
C ALA A 176 15.93 8.71 25.24
N GLU A 177 16.16 10.01 25.47
CA GLU A 177 15.43 10.82 26.44
C GLU A 177 13.96 10.98 26.03
N THR A 178 13.70 11.08 24.73
CA THR A 178 12.34 11.24 24.19
C THR A 178 11.53 9.95 24.31
N ILE A 179 12.10 8.82 23.85
CA ILE A 179 11.36 7.55 23.75
C ILE A 179 10.86 7.03 25.11
N VAL A 180 11.60 7.27 26.19
CA VAL A 180 11.20 6.83 27.54
C VAL A 180 10.04 7.66 28.11
N THR A 181 9.66 8.75 27.45
CA THR A 181 8.46 9.53 27.81
C THR A 181 7.20 9.04 27.12
N TRP A 182 7.30 8.08 26.22
CA TRP A 182 6.20 7.58 25.40
C TRP A 182 5.56 6.32 25.98
N THR A 183 4.42 5.97 25.42
CA THR A 183 3.78 4.65 25.59
C THR A 183 3.92 3.85 24.31
N ASP A 184 3.99 2.54 24.44
CA ASP A 184 3.96 1.62 23.30
C ASP A 184 2.55 1.55 22.67
N ILE A 185 2.41 0.77 21.58
CA ILE A 185 1.14 0.58 20.85
C ILE A 185 0.02 -0.02 21.74
N PHE A 186 0.36 -0.56 22.90
CA PHE A 186 -0.59 -1.11 23.89
C PHE A 186 -0.89 -0.13 25.02
N GLY A 187 -0.36 1.12 24.95
CA GLY A 187 -0.53 2.13 25.99
C GLY A 187 0.34 1.91 27.25
N CYS A 188 1.31 0.98 27.20
CA CYS A 188 2.24 0.74 28.31
C CYS A 188 3.43 1.73 28.24
N PRO A 189 3.90 2.29 29.37
CA PRO A 189 5.10 3.11 29.39
C PRO A 189 6.30 2.35 28.81
N ILE A 190 7.12 3.04 28.01
CA ILE A 190 8.36 2.46 27.45
C ILE A 190 9.46 2.62 28.52
N ASP A 191 9.79 1.52 29.19
CA ASP A 191 10.86 1.44 30.20
C ASP A 191 12.19 0.92 29.64
N SER A 192 12.15 0.35 28.42
CA SER A 192 13.30 -0.17 27.70
C SER A 192 13.09 -0.06 26.19
N PHE A 193 14.16 0.18 25.45
CA PHE A 193 14.14 0.39 24.01
C PHE A 193 15.38 -0.24 23.36
N LEU A 194 15.34 -0.36 22.03
CA LEU A 194 16.45 -0.94 21.26
C LEU A 194 17.29 0.18 20.65
N VAL A 195 18.60 0.16 20.92
CA VAL A 195 19.60 0.92 20.18
C VAL A 195 20.29 -0.03 19.20
N GLN A 196 20.37 0.38 17.92
CA GLN A 196 20.96 -0.43 16.85
C GLN A 196 21.89 0.37 15.95
N GLU A 197 22.84 -0.32 15.35
CA GLU A 197 23.60 0.15 14.20
C GLU A 197 22.66 0.60 13.07
N ARG A 198 22.92 1.79 12.50
CA ARG A 198 22.16 2.27 11.36
C ARG A 198 22.72 1.70 10.06
N ILE A 199 21.87 1.07 9.28
CA ILE A 199 22.22 0.52 7.97
C ILE A 199 21.79 1.50 6.88
N TYR A 200 22.61 1.69 5.87
CA TYR A 200 22.33 2.54 4.71
C TYR A 200 22.26 1.66 3.46
N GLY A 201 21.11 1.55 2.85
CA GLY A 201 20.91 0.70 1.69
C GLY A 201 19.49 0.74 1.18
N GLU A 202 19.21 -0.11 0.22
CA GLU A 202 17.86 -0.34 -0.28
C GLU A 202 17.13 -1.38 0.57
N GLU A 203 15.85 -1.16 0.83
CA GLU A 203 15.04 -2.03 1.67
C GLU A 203 14.11 -2.89 0.81
N TYR A 204 14.09 -4.18 1.15
CA TYR A 204 13.34 -5.21 0.43
C TYR A 204 12.50 -6.05 1.37
N ILE A 205 11.36 -6.47 0.86
CA ILE A 205 10.57 -7.55 1.40
C ILE A 205 10.97 -8.82 0.67
N VAL A 206 11.24 -9.89 1.41
CA VAL A 206 11.38 -11.26 0.87
C VAL A 206 10.46 -12.16 1.65
N ASN A 207 9.44 -12.67 0.97
CA ASN A 207 8.54 -13.65 1.53
C ASN A 207 8.99 -15.05 1.14
N THR A 208 9.11 -15.92 2.13
CA THR A 208 9.49 -17.32 1.95
C THR A 208 8.43 -18.26 2.51
N ILE A 209 8.34 -19.45 1.95
CA ILE A 209 7.48 -20.53 2.44
C ILE A 209 8.37 -21.68 2.88
N SER A 210 8.03 -22.28 4.02
CA SER A 210 8.81 -23.39 4.60
C SER A 210 7.94 -24.63 4.77
N CYS A 211 8.52 -25.80 4.45
CA CYS A 211 7.93 -27.12 4.63
C CYS A 211 8.97 -28.05 5.27
N ASN A 212 8.74 -28.46 6.52
CA ASN A 212 9.63 -29.32 7.29
C ASN A 212 11.10 -28.85 7.29
N GLY A 213 11.32 -27.53 7.32
CA GLY A 213 12.64 -26.91 7.32
C GLY A 213 13.31 -26.75 5.96
N ALA A 214 12.66 -27.18 4.88
CA ALA A 214 13.05 -26.77 3.53
C ALA A 214 12.37 -25.45 3.19
N HIS A 215 13.10 -24.51 2.60
CA HIS A 215 12.61 -23.16 2.31
C HIS A 215 12.52 -22.94 0.80
N ARG A 216 11.46 -22.26 0.36
CA ARG A 216 11.34 -21.74 -1.00
C ARG A 216 11.07 -20.25 -1.01
N PHE A 217 11.59 -19.57 -2.00
CA PHE A 217 11.28 -18.17 -2.27
C PHE A 217 9.87 -18.06 -2.86
N ASN A 218 9.09 -17.10 -2.36
CA ASN A 218 7.73 -16.85 -2.82
C ASN A 218 7.62 -15.53 -3.58
N SER A 219 8.01 -14.42 -2.96
CA SER A 219 7.87 -13.09 -3.55
C SER A 219 8.94 -12.12 -3.04
N MET A 220 9.23 -11.09 -3.84
CA MET A 220 10.10 -9.98 -3.47
C MET A 220 9.46 -8.66 -3.87
N MET A 221 9.51 -7.69 -2.96
CA MET A 221 9.12 -6.32 -3.21
C MET A 221 10.19 -5.36 -2.70
N ARG A 222 10.26 -4.17 -3.25
CA ARG A 222 11.15 -3.10 -2.82
C ARG A 222 10.34 -1.97 -2.20
N TYR A 223 10.78 -1.47 -1.06
CA TYR A 223 10.26 -0.24 -0.49
C TYR A 223 10.89 0.99 -1.15
N THR A 224 10.06 1.92 -1.58
CA THR A 224 10.49 3.29 -1.87
C THR A 224 10.08 4.17 -0.70
N LYS A 225 11.05 4.89 -0.12
CA LYS A 225 10.84 5.74 1.06
C LYS A 225 11.05 7.20 0.70
N VAL A 226 10.32 8.07 1.39
CA VAL A 226 10.49 9.51 1.33
C VAL A 226 10.96 10.00 2.69
N GLN A 227 11.98 10.86 2.71
CA GLN A 227 12.44 11.49 3.94
C GLN A 227 11.45 12.57 4.37
N THR A 228 11.12 12.58 5.66
CA THR A 228 10.28 13.63 6.27
C THR A 228 11.11 14.81 6.70
N ASP A 229 10.47 15.98 6.86
CA ASP A 229 11.12 17.19 7.39
C ASP A 229 11.68 16.99 8.80
N GLU A 230 11.17 16.01 9.53
CA GLU A 230 11.58 15.63 10.88
C GLU A 230 12.76 14.64 10.89
N GLY A 231 13.31 14.30 9.70
CA GLY A 231 14.48 13.43 9.54
C GLY A 231 14.15 11.92 9.52
N GLY A 232 12.88 11.53 9.67
CA GLY A 232 12.42 10.15 9.52
C GLY A 232 12.25 9.73 8.06
N TYR A 233 11.88 8.47 7.86
CA TYR A 233 11.51 7.93 6.53
C TYR A 233 10.13 7.30 6.63
N ILE A 234 9.29 7.57 5.62
CA ILE A 234 7.98 6.92 5.45
C ILE A 234 7.90 6.23 4.10
N TYR A 235 7.10 5.18 4.03
CA TYR A 235 6.89 4.43 2.79
C TYR A 235 6.04 5.24 1.81
N ASP A 236 6.57 5.46 0.61
CA ASP A 236 5.83 6.07 -0.50
C ASP A 236 5.18 5.01 -1.39
N SER A 237 5.95 3.96 -1.73
CA SER A 237 5.44 2.83 -2.49
C SER A 237 6.14 1.51 -2.13
N ILE A 238 5.43 0.41 -2.40
CA ILE A 238 5.93 -0.96 -2.30
C ILE A 238 5.81 -1.57 -3.70
N GLU A 239 6.95 -1.91 -4.31
CA GLU A 239 7.02 -2.27 -5.72
C GLU A 239 7.47 -3.71 -5.91
N VAL A 240 6.75 -4.50 -6.67
CA VAL A 240 7.15 -5.86 -7.05
C VAL A 240 8.47 -5.83 -7.82
N VAL A 241 9.43 -6.65 -7.42
CA VAL A 241 10.68 -6.88 -8.14
C VAL A 241 10.39 -7.83 -9.29
N SER A 242 10.27 -7.29 -10.51
CA SER A 242 9.92 -8.10 -11.70
C SER A 242 11.07 -8.99 -12.18
N LYS A 243 12.31 -8.58 -11.95
CA LYS A 243 13.52 -9.28 -12.38
C LYS A 243 14.57 -9.33 -11.28
N LEU A 244 15.06 -10.53 -10.97
CA LEU A 244 16.13 -10.71 -9.99
C LEU A 244 17.49 -10.31 -10.57
N GLU A 245 18.25 -9.55 -9.80
CA GLU A 245 19.65 -9.20 -10.01
C GLU A 245 20.54 -10.02 -9.06
N PRO A 246 21.88 -10.03 -9.24
CA PRO A 246 22.77 -10.80 -8.36
C PRO A 246 22.62 -10.48 -6.88
N GLY A 247 22.40 -9.20 -6.51
CA GLY A 247 22.12 -8.79 -5.12
C GLY A 247 20.84 -9.39 -4.55
N HIS A 248 19.80 -9.51 -5.38
CA HIS A 248 18.53 -10.14 -5.00
C HIS A 248 18.70 -11.65 -4.77
N THR A 249 19.51 -12.34 -5.59
CA THR A 249 19.80 -13.76 -5.38
C THR A 249 20.55 -13.97 -4.05
N ALA A 250 21.55 -13.15 -3.75
CA ALA A 250 22.25 -13.19 -2.47
C ALA A 250 21.32 -12.91 -1.27
N LEU A 251 20.35 -12.02 -1.45
CA LEU A 251 19.33 -11.73 -0.43
C LEU A 251 18.42 -12.94 -0.18
N ILE A 252 17.96 -13.63 -1.23
CA ILE A 252 17.15 -14.85 -1.10
C ILE A 252 17.90 -15.95 -0.34
N GLU A 253 19.18 -16.19 -0.70
CA GLU A 253 20.02 -17.15 0.01
C GLU A 253 20.24 -16.77 1.48
N TYR A 254 20.38 -15.47 1.74
CA TYR A 254 20.49 -14.95 3.10
C TYR A 254 19.17 -15.15 3.87
N ALA A 255 18.01 -14.91 3.25
CA ALA A 255 16.70 -15.13 3.87
C ALA A 255 16.48 -16.59 4.28
N TYR A 256 16.95 -17.55 3.49
CA TYR A 256 16.92 -18.97 3.86
C TYR A 256 17.80 -19.27 5.10
N LYS A 257 19.01 -18.71 5.15
CA LYS A 257 19.88 -18.84 6.33
C LYS A 257 19.28 -18.18 7.57
N VAL A 258 18.54 -17.08 7.41
CA VAL A 258 17.78 -16.43 8.49
C VAL A 258 16.68 -17.37 8.98
N ALA A 259 15.90 -17.96 8.10
CA ALA A 259 14.83 -18.90 8.46
C ALA A 259 15.39 -20.14 9.21
N ASP A 260 16.51 -20.70 8.76
CA ASP A 260 17.24 -21.77 9.46
C ASP A 260 17.68 -21.35 10.86
N ALA A 261 18.31 -20.18 11.00
CA ALA A 261 18.88 -19.68 12.25
C ALA A 261 17.79 -19.38 13.30
N ILE A 262 16.61 -18.94 12.87
CA ILE A 262 15.44 -18.71 13.71
C ILE A 262 14.72 -20.03 14.03
N GLY A 263 14.94 -21.06 13.21
CA GLY A 263 14.38 -22.40 13.38
C GLY A 263 12.99 -22.58 12.81
N ILE A 264 12.70 -21.88 11.70
CA ILE A 264 11.45 -22.02 10.95
C ILE A 264 11.37 -23.39 10.30
N LYS A 265 10.23 -24.07 10.51
CA LYS A 265 9.95 -25.39 9.91
C LYS A 265 8.80 -25.33 8.91
N TYR A 266 7.77 -24.54 9.20
CA TYR A 266 6.55 -24.49 8.38
C TYR A 266 6.01 -23.09 8.22
N GLY A 267 5.25 -22.89 7.15
CA GLY A 267 4.43 -21.71 6.90
C GLY A 267 5.16 -20.60 6.19
N VAL A 268 4.50 -19.46 6.11
CA VAL A 268 5.02 -18.25 5.47
C VAL A 268 5.85 -17.43 6.45
N VAL A 269 6.92 -16.84 5.95
CA VAL A 269 7.71 -15.82 6.65
C VAL A 269 7.76 -14.57 5.78
N HIS A 270 7.21 -13.50 6.29
CA HIS A 270 7.37 -12.14 5.77
C HIS A 270 8.63 -11.53 6.37
N GLY A 271 9.67 -11.34 5.57
CA GLY A 271 10.95 -10.79 6.03
C GLY A 271 11.26 -9.44 5.41
N GLU A 272 11.75 -8.52 6.23
CA GLU A 272 12.24 -7.19 5.83
C GLU A 272 13.76 -7.14 5.95
N TYR A 273 14.41 -6.72 4.88
CA TYR A 273 15.85 -6.77 4.74
C TYR A 273 16.38 -5.49 4.10
N MET A 274 17.63 -5.17 4.38
CA MET A 274 18.38 -4.17 3.60
C MET A 274 19.51 -4.81 2.83
N ILE A 275 19.83 -4.23 1.68
CA ILE A 275 21.07 -4.50 0.93
C ILE A 275 21.91 -3.24 0.98
N ASP A 276 23.10 -3.34 1.60
CA ASP A 276 24.14 -2.31 1.58
C ASP A 276 25.42 -2.81 0.87
N ASP A 277 26.51 -2.05 0.91
CA ASP A 277 27.78 -2.42 0.30
C ASP A 277 28.39 -3.72 0.87
N ASN A 278 27.95 -4.16 2.05
CA ASN A 278 28.40 -5.41 2.68
C ASN A 278 27.45 -6.60 2.39
N GLY A 279 26.41 -6.39 1.57
CA GLY A 279 25.43 -7.39 1.20
C GLY A 279 24.14 -7.31 2.04
N PRO A 280 23.33 -8.39 2.06
CA PRO A 280 22.05 -8.40 2.74
C PRO A 280 22.18 -8.44 4.26
N VAL A 281 21.23 -7.79 4.95
CA VAL A 281 21.08 -7.84 6.41
C VAL A 281 19.61 -7.78 6.79
N LEU A 282 19.22 -8.56 7.82
CA LEU A 282 17.86 -8.63 8.35
C LEU A 282 17.50 -7.36 9.13
N ILE A 283 16.32 -6.80 8.85
CA ILE A 283 15.65 -5.84 9.73
C ILE A 283 14.76 -6.59 10.71
N GLU A 284 13.79 -7.35 10.18
CA GLU A 284 12.90 -8.21 10.96
C GLU A 284 12.26 -9.31 10.11
N VAL A 285 11.77 -10.36 10.77
CA VAL A 285 10.88 -11.35 10.18
C VAL A 285 9.58 -11.45 10.97
N ASN A 286 8.52 -11.76 10.26
CA ASN A 286 7.19 -11.99 10.82
C ASN A 286 6.70 -13.34 10.29
N CYS A 287 6.38 -14.26 11.19
CA CYS A 287 6.01 -15.64 10.83
C CYS A 287 4.52 -15.76 10.47
N ARG A 288 4.10 -14.93 9.52
CA ARG A 288 2.71 -14.80 9.03
C ARG A 288 2.72 -14.16 7.64
N PRO A 289 1.58 -14.19 6.88
CA PRO A 289 1.47 -13.46 5.62
C PRO A 289 1.77 -11.96 5.77
N MET A 290 2.24 -11.33 4.70
CA MET A 290 2.53 -9.90 4.65
C MET A 290 1.30 -9.07 5.06
N GLY A 291 1.53 -7.88 5.62
CA GLY A 291 0.48 -6.92 5.98
C GLY A 291 -0.23 -6.27 4.78
N CYS A 292 -0.82 -5.10 5.01
CA CYS A 292 -1.53 -4.27 4.01
C CYS A 292 -2.82 -4.86 3.44
N SER A 293 -3.43 -5.86 4.06
CA SER A 293 -4.75 -6.43 3.68
C SER A 293 -4.87 -6.71 2.16
N MET A 294 -3.84 -7.33 1.58
CA MET A 294 -3.82 -7.65 0.15
C MET A 294 -4.76 -8.82 -0.14
N SER A 295 -5.63 -8.65 -1.16
CA SER A 295 -6.51 -9.72 -1.57
C SER A 295 -5.77 -10.82 -2.32
N ASP A 296 -6.32 -12.05 -2.22
CA ASP A 296 -5.85 -13.20 -2.99
C ASP A 296 -5.84 -12.90 -4.50
N GLU A 297 -6.92 -12.31 -5.04
CA GLU A 297 -7.00 -12.00 -6.46
C GLU A 297 -5.90 -11.02 -6.91
N TYR A 298 -5.58 -10.00 -6.10
CA TYR A 298 -4.50 -9.06 -6.44
C TYR A 298 -3.14 -9.75 -6.48
N LEU A 299 -2.85 -10.57 -5.47
CA LEU A 299 -1.59 -11.31 -5.39
C LEU A 299 -1.49 -12.40 -6.47
N ASP A 300 -2.59 -13.08 -6.78
CA ASP A 300 -2.65 -14.07 -7.86
C ASP A 300 -2.47 -13.45 -9.25
N LEU A 301 -2.99 -12.25 -9.48
CA LEU A 301 -2.69 -11.49 -10.71
C LEU A 301 -1.20 -11.22 -10.88
N ILE A 302 -0.47 -11.03 -9.78
CA ILE A 302 0.97 -10.72 -9.78
C ILE A 302 1.81 -11.98 -9.82
N TYR A 303 1.53 -12.97 -8.96
CA TYR A 303 2.42 -14.11 -8.72
C TYR A 303 1.85 -15.45 -9.21
N GLY A 304 0.56 -15.53 -9.47
CA GLY A 304 -0.14 -16.78 -9.80
C GLY A 304 -0.47 -17.67 -8.60
N GLN A 305 0.05 -17.33 -7.41
CA GLN A 305 -0.24 -17.97 -6.13
C GLN A 305 0.05 -16.98 -5.00
N HIS A 306 -0.92 -16.72 -4.14
CA HIS A 306 -0.74 -15.86 -2.98
C HIS A 306 -0.18 -16.60 -1.76
N GLU A 307 0.21 -15.86 -0.72
CA GLU A 307 1.01 -16.38 0.39
C GLU A 307 0.25 -17.39 1.26
N SER A 308 -1.02 -17.16 1.57
CA SER A 308 -1.83 -18.08 2.39
C SER A 308 -2.08 -19.40 1.68
N ASP A 309 -2.33 -19.35 0.37
CA ASP A 309 -2.46 -20.54 -0.48
C ASP A 309 -1.16 -21.36 -0.49
N ALA A 310 -0.03 -20.69 -0.73
CA ALA A 310 1.30 -21.31 -0.71
C ALA A 310 1.69 -21.87 0.66
N ALA A 311 1.30 -21.19 1.75
CA ALA A 311 1.54 -21.65 3.11
C ALA A 311 0.74 -22.91 3.44
N LEU A 312 -0.53 -22.99 3.03
CA LEU A 312 -1.32 -24.21 3.21
C LEU A 312 -0.74 -25.40 2.45
N ASP A 313 -0.20 -25.20 1.24
CA ASP A 313 0.49 -26.26 0.49
C ASP A 313 1.69 -26.78 1.28
N SER A 314 2.45 -25.93 1.99
CA SER A 314 3.59 -26.37 2.78
C SER A 314 3.23 -27.34 3.90
N TYR A 315 2.01 -27.26 4.42
CA TYR A 315 1.50 -28.15 5.48
C TYR A 315 0.79 -29.39 4.92
N LEU A 316 0.03 -29.21 3.81
CA LEU A 316 -0.93 -30.21 3.33
C LEU A 316 -0.46 -30.98 2.09
N ASP A 317 0.43 -30.41 1.29
CA ASP A 317 0.96 -30.98 0.06
C ASP A 317 2.49 -30.78 -0.08
N PRO A 318 3.29 -31.54 0.69
CA PRO A 318 4.75 -31.45 0.61
C PRO A 318 5.35 -31.76 -0.77
N GLU A 319 4.67 -32.60 -1.58
CA GLU A 319 5.11 -32.92 -2.95
C GLU A 319 4.90 -31.72 -3.87
N GLY A 320 3.73 -31.09 -3.82
CA GLY A 320 3.43 -29.86 -4.54
C GLY A 320 4.35 -28.70 -4.13
N PHE A 321 4.67 -28.59 -2.83
CA PHE A 321 5.66 -27.64 -2.35
C PHE A 321 7.04 -27.84 -2.99
N ALA A 322 7.53 -29.08 -3.04
CA ALA A 322 8.83 -29.40 -3.63
C ALA A 322 8.87 -29.06 -5.14
N ILE A 323 7.81 -29.37 -5.87
CA ILE A 323 7.68 -29.00 -7.29
C ILE A 323 7.66 -27.47 -7.47
N ALA A 324 6.96 -26.76 -6.60
CA ALA A 324 6.89 -25.30 -6.64
C ALA A 324 8.25 -24.65 -6.33
N ALA A 325 9.06 -25.27 -5.48
CA ALA A 325 10.41 -24.77 -5.11
C ALA A 325 11.40 -24.81 -6.29
N GLU A 326 11.19 -25.66 -7.27
CA GLU A 326 12.04 -25.76 -8.47
C GLU A 326 11.67 -24.74 -9.57
N LYS A 327 10.50 -24.09 -9.45
CA LYS A 327 10.05 -23.12 -10.45
C LYS A 327 10.86 -21.84 -10.36
N PRO A 328 11.32 -21.27 -11.51
CA PRO A 328 11.98 -19.98 -11.51
C PRO A 328 11.01 -18.87 -11.08
N TYR A 329 11.49 -17.92 -10.31
CA TYR A 329 10.73 -16.72 -10.00
C TYR A 329 10.44 -15.91 -11.25
N LYS A 330 9.18 -15.72 -11.53
CA LYS A 330 8.71 -14.95 -12.69
C LYS A 330 7.32 -14.39 -12.36
N PRO A 331 7.24 -13.18 -11.83
CA PRO A 331 5.96 -12.52 -11.67
C PRO A 331 5.22 -12.42 -13.01
N LEU A 332 3.92 -12.61 -12.98
CA LEU A 332 3.07 -12.55 -14.16
C LEU A 332 2.82 -11.10 -14.58
N ARG A 333 2.78 -10.20 -13.60
CA ARG A 333 2.52 -8.77 -13.78
C ARG A 333 3.37 -7.91 -12.84
N LYS A 334 3.57 -6.66 -13.23
CA LYS A 334 4.10 -5.64 -12.32
C LYS A 334 3.00 -5.20 -11.37
N GLY A 335 3.29 -5.23 -10.06
CA GLY A 335 2.42 -4.72 -9.01
C GLY A 335 3.09 -3.59 -8.24
N VAL A 336 2.29 -2.63 -7.77
CA VAL A 336 2.73 -1.53 -6.91
C VAL A 336 1.62 -1.19 -5.92
N LEU A 337 1.98 -1.02 -4.65
CA LEU A 337 1.14 -0.35 -3.67
C LEU A 337 1.68 1.08 -3.51
N LYS A 338 0.88 2.08 -3.86
CA LYS A 338 1.21 3.50 -3.66
C LYS A 338 0.41 4.03 -2.48
N LEU A 339 1.12 4.55 -1.49
CA LEU A 339 0.52 5.23 -0.33
C LEU A 339 0.35 6.71 -0.63
N ILE A 340 -0.83 7.26 -0.36
CA ILE A 340 -1.08 8.69 -0.54
C ILE A 340 -0.46 9.45 0.63
N MET A 341 0.53 10.27 0.29
CA MET A 341 1.35 11.02 1.26
C MET A 341 0.70 12.36 1.58
N VAL A 342 0.20 12.52 2.79
CA VAL A 342 -0.42 13.76 3.28
C VAL A 342 0.65 14.61 3.97
N PRO A 343 0.95 15.83 3.49
CA PRO A 343 2.05 16.63 4.02
C PRO A 343 1.73 17.32 5.36
N HIS A 344 0.46 17.61 5.63
CA HIS A 344 0.00 18.27 6.85
C HIS A 344 -1.40 17.80 7.24
N ASP A 345 -1.77 17.99 8.52
CA ASP A 345 -3.14 17.80 8.96
C ASP A 345 -4.05 18.79 8.23
N LEU A 346 -5.09 18.29 7.60
CA LEU A 346 -6.05 19.11 6.86
C LEU A 346 -7.43 18.44 6.77
N GLU A 347 -8.45 19.27 6.56
CA GLU A 347 -9.80 18.78 6.27
C GLU A 347 -10.14 19.14 4.82
N ALA A 348 -10.66 18.18 4.07
CA ALA A 348 -11.16 18.36 2.72
C ALA A 348 -12.60 17.86 2.61
N GLU A 349 -13.37 18.43 1.68
CA GLU A 349 -14.74 17.99 1.47
C GLU A 349 -14.81 16.54 0.95
N ASP A 350 -13.81 16.12 0.18
CA ASP A 350 -13.68 14.79 -0.43
C ASP A 350 -12.21 14.44 -0.71
N ASN A 351 -11.98 13.29 -1.39
CA ASN A 351 -10.65 12.83 -1.78
C ASN A 351 -10.49 12.73 -3.31
N PRO A 352 -10.20 13.83 -3.99
CA PRO A 352 -10.08 13.87 -5.44
C PRO A 352 -8.90 13.04 -5.98
N ILE A 353 -7.83 12.86 -5.21
CA ILE A 353 -6.69 12.02 -5.62
C ILE A 353 -7.13 10.59 -5.90
N LEU A 354 -8.01 10.04 -5.05
CA LEU A 354 -8.51 8.69 -5.24
C LEU A 354 -9.49 8.58 -6.41
N THR A 355 -10.23 9.65 -6.71
CA THR A 355 -11.06 9.72 -7.92
C THR A 355 -10.19 9.66 -9.17
N VAL A 356 -9.10 10.41 -9.18
CA VAL A 356 -8.10 10.36 -10.26
C VAL A 356 -7.45 8.98 -10.35
N ALA A 357 -7.02 8.43 -9.22
CA ALA A 357 -6.36 7.12 -9.17
C ALA A 357 -7.22 6.02 -9.81
N LYS A 358 -8.55 6.05 -9.61
CA LYS A 358 -9.49 5.09 -10.23
C LYS A 358 -9.53 5.13 -11.77
N GLN A 359 -9.06 6.21 -12.39
CA GLN A 359 -9.02 6.38 -13.84
C GLN A 359 -7.72 5.85 -14.46
N LEU A 360 -6.68 5.59 -13.67
CA LEU A 360 -5.41 5.07 -14.16
C LEU A 360 -5.58 3.62 -14.64
N ARG A 361 -4.90 3.27 -15.73
CA ARG A 361 -5.07 1.95 -16.38
C ARG A 361 -4.58 0.79 -15.51
N SER A 362 -3.58 1.04 -14.69
CA SER A 362 -3.00 0.04 -13.79
C SER A 362 -3.70 -0.06 -12.44
N THR A 363 -4.66 0.79 -12.12
CA THR A 363 -5.34 0.74 -10.83
C THR A 363 -6.26 -0.48 -10.74
N TYR A 364 -5.95 -1.36 -9.80
CA TYR A 364 -6.79 -2.50 -9.44
C TYR A 364 -7.84 -2.11 -8.39
N ARG A 365 -7.38 -1.45 -7.31
CA ARG A 365 -8.24 -1.06 -6.19
C ARG A 365 -7.70 0.20 -5.52
N VAL A 366 -8.60 0.96 -4.92
CA VAL A 366 -8.27 2.10 -4.04
C VAL A 366 -8.87 1.84 -2.67
N SER A 367 -8.09 2.04 -1.63
CA SER A 367 -8.55 2.03 -0.24
C SER A 367 -8.32 3.42 0.34
N ALA A 368 -9.33 4.00 0.98
CA ALA A 368 -9.27 5.34 1.56
C ALA A 368 -9.88 5.37 2.94
N GLN A 369 -9.47 6.35 3.73
CA GLN A 369 -10.21 6.72 4.93
C GLN A 369 -11.62 7.16 4.53
N SER A 370 -12.63 6.69 5.24
CA SER A 370 -14.04 7.03 5.04
C SER A 370 -14.42 8.24 5.88
N GLY A 371 -15.29 9.08 5.35
CA GLY A 371 -15.87 10.22 6.08
C GLY A 371 -16.17 11.41 5.17
N THR A 372 -17.06 12.29 5.62
CA THR A 372 -17.34 13.59 5.00
C THR A 372 -17.58 14.60 6.13
N PRO A 373 -16.69 15.59 6.34
CA PRO A 373 -15.45 15.85 5.60
C PRO A 373 -14.38 14.80 5.82
N VAL A 374 -13.46 14.64 4.84
CA VAL A 374 -12.29 13.78 4.97
C VAL A 374 -11.28 14.49 5.85
N LYS A 375 -10.90 13.84 6.96
CA LYS A 375 -9.83 14.35 7.84
C LYS A 375 -8.53 13.66 7.47
N TYR A 376 -7.66 14.39 6.81
CA TYR A 376 -6.32 13.95 6.54
C TYR A 376 -5.41 14.26 7.73
N ILE A 377 -4.70 13.26 8.19
CA ILE A 377 -3.63 13.41 9.17
C ILE A 377 -2.31 13.42 8.41
N LYS A 378 -1.35 14.26 8.79
CA LYS A 378 0.01 14.24 8.24
C LYS A 378 0.54 12.83 8.26
N THR A 379 0.97 12.33 7.10
CA THR A 379 1.52 10.98 7.01
C THR A 379 2.84 10.89 7.78
N ARG A 380 2.88 10.01 8.76
CA ARG A 380 4.04 9.71 9.62
C ARG A 380 4.44 8.25 9.55
N ASP A 381 3.50 7.39 9.18
CA ASP A 381 3.61 5.94 9.09
C ASP A 381 2.60 5.39 8.08
N LEU A 382 2.52 4.08 7.97
CA LEU A 382 1.62 3.40 7.05
C LEU A 382 0.13 3.67 7.36
N GLU A 383 -0.22 3.80 8.64
CA GLU A 383 -1.62 3.94 9.10
C GLU A 383 -2.16 5.36 8.87
N SER A 384 -1.28 6.35 8.91
CA SER A 384 -1.62 7.76 8.67
C SER A 384 -1.60 8.15 7.19
N ALA A 385 -1.37 7.22 6.27
CA ALA A 385 -1.49 7.48 4.84
C ALA A 385 -2.91 7.89 4.46
N GLY A 386 -3.05 8.85 3.55
CA GLY A 386 -4.35 9.35 3.07
C GLY A 386 -5.15 8.33 2.24
N GLY A 387 -4.58 7.18 1.96
CA GLY A 387 -5.15 6.05 1.25
C GLY A 387 -4.07 5.18 0.60
N ILE A 388 -4.48 4.06 0.04
CA ILE A 388 -3.61 3.12 -0.69
C ILE A 388 -4.20 2.87 -2.06
N VAL A 389 -3.37 2.99 -3.09
CA VAL A 389 -3.70 2.64 -4.48
C VAL A 389 -2.96 1.36 -4.84
N TYR A 390 -3.69 0.29 -5.11
CA TYR A 390 -3.18 -0.99 -5.59
C TYR A 390 -3.14 -0.96 -7.11
N MET A 391 -1.96 -1.07 -7.67
CA MET A 391 -1.72 -0.97 -9.11
C MET A 391 -1.19 -2.30 -9.64
N VAL A 392 -1.70 -2.78 -10.78
CA VAL A 392 -1.23 -4.00 -11.44
C VAL A 392 -1.48 -3.94 -12.94
N HIS A 393 -0.49 -4.32 -13.74
CA HIS A 393 -0.62 -4.41 -15.20
C HIS A 393 0.45 -5.35 -15.78
N ASP A 394 0.15 -5.95 -16.96
CA ASP A 394 1.09 -6.83 -17.70
C ASP A 394 2.22 -6.04 -18.36
N ASP A 395 1.95 -4.80 -18.78
CA ASP A 395 2.97 -3.87 -19.26
C ASP A 395 3.49 -3.03 -18.09
N GLU A 396 4.73 -3.26 -17.71
CA GLU A 396 5.42 -2.54 -16.62
C GLU A 396 5.51 -1.03 -16.89
N ASN A 397 5.60 -0.61 -18.16
CA ASN A 397 5.66 0.81 -18.51
C ASN A 397 4.35 1.52 -18.16
N VAL A 398 3.21 0.83 -18.25
CA VAL A 398 1.91 1.38 -17.84
C VAL A 398 1.91 1.66 -16.34
N VAL A 399 2.34 0.69 -15.52
CA VAL A 399 2.41 0.88 -14.06
C VAL A 399 3.35 2.02 -13.69
N ASN A 400 4.54 2.06 -14.31
CA ASN A 400 5.55 3.08 -14.02
C ASN A 400 5.06 4.49 -14.42
N SER A 401 4.40 4.62 -15.57
CA SER A 401 3.83 5.89 -16.03
C SER A 401 2.69 6.36 -15.13
N ASP A 402 1.77 5.46 -14.79
CA ASP A 402 0.64 5.76 -13.92
C ASP A 402 1.12 6.13 -12.51
N LEU A 403 2.13 5.42 -11.97
CA LEU A 403 2.73 5.74 -10.68
C LEU A 403 3.38 7.13 -10.67
N ALA A 404 4.14 7.46 -11.72
CA ALA A 404 4.78 8.77 -11.84
C ALA A 404 3.72 9.89 -11.93
N LEU A 405 2.65 9.66 -12.69
CA LEU A 405 1.54 10.60 -12.82
C LEU A 405 0.80 10.78 -11.49
N LEU A 406 0.51 9.70 -10.77
CA LEU A 406 -0.15 9.76 -9.46
C LEU A 406 0.69 10.55 -8.45
N LYS A 407 2.02 10.36 -8.40
CA LYS A 407 2.94 11.13 -7.55
C LYS A 407 2.94 12.63 -7.91
N LYS A 408 2.90 12.96 -9.20
CA LYS A 408 2.82 14.36 -9.68
C LYS A 408 1.51 15.02 -9.22
N ILE A 409 0.39 14.32 -9.37
CA ILE A 409 -0.95 14.80 -8.99
C ILE A 409 -1.04 14.99 -7.47
N GLU A 410 -0.58 14.01 -6.69
CA GLU A 410 -0.53 14.08 -5.24
C GLU A 410 0.22 15.33 -4.77
N LYS A 411 1.43 15.54 -5.30
CA LYS A 411 2.25 16.71 -4.96
C LYS A 411 1.56 18.03 -5.32
N SER A 412 0.94 18.11 -6.50
CA SER A 412 0.25 19.32 -6.96
C SER A 412 -0.99 19.60 -6.13
N TYR A 413 -1.81 18.59 -5.85
CA TYR A 413 -3.02 18.72 -5.06
C TYR A 413 -2.74 19.26 -3.66
N PHE A 414 -1.82 18.63 -2.92
CA PHE A 414 -1.51 19.07 -1.57
C PHE A 414 -0.80 20.42 -1.53
N SER A 415 0.02 20.76 -2.54
CA SER A 415 0.63 22.09 -2.64
C SER A 415 -0.40 23.20 -2.81
N LEU A 416 -1.48 22.94 -3.56
CA LEU A 416 -2.57 23.90 -3.76
C LEU A 416 -3.42 24.09 -2.50
N LEU A 417 -3.72 22.99 -1.78
CA LEU A 417 -4.46 23.07 -0.51
C LEU A 417 -3.71 23.84 0.58
N LEU A 418 -2.37 23.82 0.56
CA LEU A 418 -1.51 24.47 1.53
C LEU A 418 -1.29 25.96 1.27
N ASN A 419 -1.32 26.37 0.00
CA ASN A 419 -1.12 27.76 -0.39
C ASN A 419 -2.39 28.61 -0.23
N ASP A 420 -2.89 28.73 0.99
CA ASP A 420 -3.94 29.65 1.41
C ASP A 420 -5.35 29.41 0.92
N GLY A 421 -5.94 28.30 1.19
CA GLY A 421 -7.40 28.28 0.96
C GLY A 421 -7.79 29.04 -0.33
N MET A 422 -6.97 29.00 -1.37
CA MET A 422 -7.34 29.44 -2.71
C MET A 422 -8.43 28.47 -3.16
N SER A 423 -9.52 28.57 -2.37
CA SER A 423 -10.78 27.96 -2.70
C SER A 423 -11.14 28.44 -4.12
N ARG A 424 -11.78 27.60 -4.89
CA ARG A 424 -12.47 27.97 -6.14
C ARG A 424 -13.14 29.35 -6.10
N ARG A 425 -13.45 29.91 -4.93
CA ARG A 425 -14.02 31.25 -4.71
C ARG A 425 -13.14 32.40 -5.20
N TRP A 426 -11.82 32.30 -5.24
CA TRP A 426 -10.96 33.37 -5.74
C TRP A 426 -11.12 33.57 -7.26
N PHE A 427 -11.44 32.53 -8.01
CA PHE A 427 -11.65 32.62 -9.47
C PHE A 427 -13.05 33.07 -9.85
N THR A 428 -14.01 33.10 -8.89
CA THR A 428 -15.37 33.56 -9.14
C THR A 428 -15.47 35.08 -9.33
N GLU A 429 -14.51 35.86 -8.80
CA GLU A 429 -14.51 37.33 -8.92
C GLU A 429 -13.79 37.84 -10.19
N ALA A 430 -12.91 37.05 -10.78
CA ALA A 430 -12.09 37.44 -11.95
C ALA A 430 -12.75 37.18 -13.32
N GLY A 431 -14.02 36.91 -13.36
CA GLY A 431 -14.93 36.88 -14.52
C GLY A 431 -14.32 36.73 -15.92
N THR A 432 -13.77 35.56 -16.28
CA THR A 432 -13.58 35.24 -17.69
C THR A 432 -14.95 34.95 -18.30
N GLU A 433 -15.32 35.69 -19.34
CA GLU A 433 -16.55 35.41 -20.10
C GLU A 433 -16.43 34.04 -20.76
N GLU A 434 -17.55 33.30 -20.79
CA GLU A 434 -17.61 32.01 -21.46
C GLU A 434 -17.25 32.19 -22.96
N THR A 435 -16.25 31.47 -23.43
CA THR A 435 -15.82 31.54 -24.84
C THR A 435 -16.93 31.01 -25.75
N ASP A 436 -17.34 31.77 -26.74
CA ASP A 436 -18.36 31.33 -27.71
C ASP A 436 -17.91 30.03 -28.40
N PRO A 437 -18.69 28.96 -28.38
CA PRO A 437 -18.33 27.68 -28.99
C PRO A 437 -18.00 27.78 -30.50
N SER A 438 -18.60 28.72 -31.21
CA SER A 438 -18.30 28.94 -32.63
C SER A 438 -16.89 29.49 -32.84
N VAL A 439 -16.39 30.30 -31.90
CA VAL A 439 -15.01 30.77 -31.85
C VAL A 439 -14.07 29.61 -31.57
N ILE A 440 -14.39 28.78 -30.53
CA ILE A 440 -13.59 27.59 -30.19
C ILE A 440 -13.43 26.67 -31.40
N MET A 441 -14.53 26.41 -32.09
CA MET A 441 -14.52 25.54 -33.28
C MET A 441 -13.67 26.09 -34.40
N LYS A 442 -13.76 27.40 -34.66
CA LYS A 442 -12.98 28.08 -35.70
C LYS A 442 -11.49 28.06 -35.35
N ASP A 443 -11.15 28.47 -34.14
CA ASP A 443 -9.76 28.59 -33.69
C ASP A 443 -9.06 27.24 -33.64
N CYS A 444 -9.77 26.21 -33.15
CA CYS A 444 -9.27 24.85 -33.09
C CYS A 444 -9.43 24.07 -34.41
N GLY A 445 -10.02 24.65 -35.45
CA GLY A 445 -10.25 23.98 -36.73
C GLY A 445 -11.03 22.67 -36.58
N CYS A 446 -12.17 22.70 -35.90
CA CYS A 446 -13.00 21.50 -35.67
C CYS A 446 -13.67 21.05 -36.99
N HIS A 447 -13.42 19.80 -37.37
CA HIS A 447 -14.07 19.12 -38.50
C HIS A 447 -14.67 17.79 -38.04
N GLY A 448 -15.76 17.37 -38.70
CA GLY A 448 -16.45 16.12 -38.38
C GLY A 448 -17.44 16.27 -37.23
N SER A 449 -17.83 15.12 -36.64
CA SER A 449 -18.82 15.09 -35.58
C SER A 449 -18.31 15.78 -34.31
N THR A 450 -19.05 16.74 -33.80
CA THR A 450 -18.64 17.53 -32.64
C THR A 450 -19.70 17.42 -31.55
N LEU A 451 -19.26 17.12 -30.33
CA LEU A 451 -20.04 17.17 -29.09
C LEU A 451 -19.58 18.39 -28.29
N LEU A 452 -20.55 19.24 -27.93
CA LEU A 452 -20.37 20.33 -26.99
C LEU A 452 -21.10 20.00 -25.69
N ILE A 453 -20.39 19.99 -24.59
CA ILE A 453 -20.98 19.94 -23.24
C ILE A 453 -20.86 21.33 -22.62
N SER A 454 -21.99 21.92 -22.25
CA SER A 454 -22.08 23.28 -21.70
C SER A 454 -23.06 23.37 -20.54
N ASP A 455 -22.94 24.42 -19.72
CA ASP A 455 -23.84 24.67 -18.57
C ASP A 455 -25.28 24.95 -18.97
N LYS A 456 -25.50 25.41 -20.20
CA LYS A 456 -26.82 25.79 -20.71
C LYS A 456 -27.18 24.96 -21.93
N GLU A 457 -28.47 24.67 -22.07
CA GLU A 457 -28.99 24.12 -23.31
C GLU A 457 -28.66 25.05 -24.48
N ARG A 458 -28.06 24.51 -25.52
CA ARG A 458 -27.69 25.21 -26.73
C ARG A 458 -28.15 24.44 -27.95
N SER A 459 -28.43 25.16 -29.01
CA SER A 459 -28.69 24.59 -30.34
C SER A 459 -27.76 25.25 -31.33
N ILE A 460 -26.80 24.49 -31.83
CA ILE A 460 -25.84 24.94 -32.83
C ILE A 460 -25.92 23.98 -34.01
N GLU A 461 -26.08 24.54 -35.22
CA GLU A 461 -26.20 23.74 -36.43
C GLU A 461 -24.96 22.83 -36.64
N GLY A 462 -25.21 21.56 -36.85
CA GLY A 462 -24.15 20.55 -37.06
C GLY A 462 -23.41 20.08 -35.82
N ILE A 463 -23.81 20.51 -34.61
CA ILE A 463 -23.18 20.14 -33.35
C ILE A 463 -24.20 19.42 -32.44
N ARG A 464 -23.79 18.34 -31.81
CA ARG A 464 -24.54 17.76 -30.70
C ARG A 464 -24.24 18.56 -29.43
N CYS A 465 -25.21 19.31 -28.93
CA CYS A 465 -25.12 19.99 -27.66
C CYS A 465 -25.78 19.16 -26.57
N ALA A 466 -25.18 19.11 -25.39
CA ALA A 466 -25.72 18.46 -24.19
C ALA A 466 -25.29 19.22 -22.93
N THR A 467 -25.99 19.02 -21.83
CA THR A 467 -25.61 19.51 -20.51
C THR A 467 -24.95 18.40 -19.69
N LYS A 468 -24.49 18.72 -18.50
CA LYS A 468 -23.92 17.71 -17.58
C LYS A 468 -24.91 16.59 -17.25
N ASP A 469 -26.20 16.91 -17.19
CA ASP A 469 -27.25 15.97 -16.79
C ASP A 469 -27.57 14.96 -17.92
N ASP A 470 -27.27 15.30 -19.16
CA ASP A 470 -27.52 14.46 -20.35
C ASP A 470 -26.32 13.56 -20.70
N ILE A 471 -25.20 13.68 -20.01
CA ILE A 471 -23.93 13.06 -20.46
C ILE A 471 -24.02 11.55 -20.61
N ASP A 472 -24.81 10.87 -19.79
CA ASP A 472 -24.95 9.41 -19.82
C ASP A 472 -25.78 8.93 -21.02
N ASP A 473 -26.68 9.78 -21.52
CA ASP A 473 -27.50 9.52 -22.69
C ASP A 473 -26.79 9.83 -24.02
N VAL A 474 -25.60 10.46 -23.94
CA VAL A 474 -24.77 10.79 -25.13
C VAL A 474 -23.93 9.57 -25.51
N TYR A 475 -24.05 9.13 -26.77
CA TYR A 475 -23.20 8.02 -27.27
C TYR A 475 -21.72 8.41 -27.34
N LYS A 476 -20.83 7.41 -27.51
CA LYS A 476 -19.39 7.60 -27.73
C LYS A 476 -19.09 7.71 -29.21
N GLY A 477 -17.98 8.33 -29.55
CA GLY A 477 -17.43 8.28 -30.91
C GLY A 477 -17.43 9.61 -31.68
N TYR A 478 -17.24 10.72 -30.97
CA TYR A 478 -17.12 12.04 -31.60
C TYR A 478 -15.69 12.35 -32.08
N ASP A 479 -15.57 13.06 -33.22
CA ASP A 479 -14.29 13.58 -33.70
C ASP A 479 -13.74 14.66 -32.78
N ASN A 480 -14.63 15.50 -32.25
CA ASN A 480 -14.27 16.56 -31.32
C ASN A 480 -15.21 16.52 -30.13
N VAL A 481 -14.66 16.66 -28.95
CA VAL A 481 -15.40 16.81 -27.68
C VAL A 481 -14.95 18.12 -27.05
N ILE A 482 -15.85 19.08 -26.91
CA ILE A 482 -15.59 20.41 -26.33
C ILE A 482 -16.24 20.43 -24.94
N ILE A 483 -15.46 20.74 -23.92
CA ILE A 483 -15.89 20.85 -22.53
C ILE A 483 -15.96 22.34 -22.18
N SER A 484 -17.16 22.92 -22.21
CA SER A 484 -17.41 24.34 -21.89
C SER A 484 -18.30 24.43 -20.67
N LEU A 485 -17.74 24.20 -19.50
CA LEU A 485 -18.43 24.17 -18.21
C LEU A 485 -17.85 25.24 -17.28
N ARG A 486 -18.72 25.92 -16.54
CA ARG A 486 -18.37 26.92 -15.53
C ARG A 486 -19.22 26.73 -14.28
N ASP A 487 -20.51 27.01 -14.40
CA ASP A 487 -21.43 27.01 -13.26
C ASP A 487 -21.59 25.59 -12.67
N SER A 488 -21.56 24.56 -13.54
CA SER A 488 -21.55 23.16 -13.13
C SER A 488 -20.32 22.82 -12.28
N LEU A 489 -19.13 23.21 -12.72
CA LEU A 489 -17.88 22.94 -11.98
C LEU A 489 -17.87 23.63 -10.60
N LEU A 490 -18.46 24.85 -10.51
CA LEU A 490 -18.56 25.59 -9.25
C LEU A 490 -19.56 24.98 -8.26
N SER A 491 -20.58 24.29 -8.77
CA SER A 491 -21.67 23.72 -7.94
C SER A 491 -21.38 22.31 -7.41
N LEU A 492 -20.38 21.63 -7.95
CA LEU A 492 -20.02 20.24 -7.63
C LEU A 492 -18.83 20.20 -6.65
N LYS A 493 -18.73 19.10 -5.89
CA LYS A 493 -17.50 18.77 -5.17
C LYS A 493 -16.37 18.46 -6.16
N GLU A 494 -15.14 18.51 -5.70
CA GLU A 494 -14.00 18.34 -6.60
C GLU A 494 -13.93 16.96 -7.25
N SER A 495 -14.19 15.90 -6.49
CA SER A 495 -14.29 14.54 -7.02
C SER A 495 -15.41 14.37 -8.05
N GLU A 496 -16.56 15.03 -7.83
CA GLU A 496 -17.69 15.01 -8.76
C GLU A 496 -17.34 15.75 -10.06
N CYS A 497 -16.60 16.88 -9.96
CA CYS A 497 -16.09 17.59 -11.12
C CYS A 497 -15.16 16.72 -11.97
N LEU A 498 -14.21 16.06 -11.31
CA LEU A 498 -13.25 15.18 -11.98
C LEU A 498 -13.96 14.01 -12.66
N ASP A 499 -14.90 13.37 -11.97
CA ASP A 499 -15.70 12.27 -12.54
C ASP A 499 -16.49 12.74 -13.77
N LEU A 500 -17.14 13.90 -13.68
CA LEU A 500 -17.86 14.50 -14.80
C LEU A 500 -16.95 14.75 -16.01
N ILE A 501 -15.79 15.38 -15.81
CA ILE A 501 -14.83 15.67 -16.87
C ILE A 501 -14.33 14.38 -17.51
N PHE A 502 -14.01 13.35 -16.73
CA PHE A 502 -13.58 12.06 -17.26
C PHE A 502 -14.67 11.37 -18.07
N ARG A 503 -15.93 11.40 -17.65
CA ARG A 503 -17.06 10.84 -18.41
C ARG A 503 -17.28 11.58 -19.74
N ILE A 504 -17.06 12.89 -19.76
CA ILE A 504 -17.11 13.67 -21.00
C ILE A 504 -15.97 13.30 -21.93
N MET A 505 -14.73 13.21 -21.43
CA MET A 505 -13.56 12.82 -22.24
C MET A 505 -13.73 11.45 -22.88
N ASP A 506 -14.45 10.52 -22.22
CA ASP A 506 -14.74 9.17 -22.76
C ASP A 506 -15.66 9.17 -23.99
N LYS A 507 -16.23 10.32 -24.38
CA LYS A 507 -17.08 10.44 -25.56
C LYS A 507 -16.27 10.61 -26.87
N VAL A 508 -14.97 10.88 -26.78
CA VAL A 508 -14.09 11.02 -27.95
C VAL A 508 -13.79 9.65 -28.58
N LYS A 509 -13.73 9.58 -29.91
CA LYS A 509 -13.32 8.37 -30.64
C LYS A 509 -11.79 8.28 -30.78
N PRO A 510 -11.24 7.07 -31.09
CA PRO A 510 -9.85 6.96 -31.50
C PRO A 510 -9.52 7.94 -32.65
N GLY A 511 -8.38 8.65 -32.54
CA GLY A 511 -8.00 9.70 -33.48
C GLY A 511 -8.75 11.02 -33.34
N GLY A 512 -9.74 11.12 -32.48
CA GLY A 512 -10.44 12.35 -32.15
C GLY A 512 -9.72 13.20 -31.12
N ARG A 513 -10.30 14.31 -30.70
CA ARG A 513 -9.69 15.25 -29.77
C ARG A 513 -10.67 15.79 -28.74
N VAL A 514 -10.14 16.08 -27.56
CA VAL A 514 -10.83 16.78 -26.47
C VAL A 514 -10.27 18.20 -26.39
N ILE A 515 -11.14 19.17 -26.21
CA ILE A 515 -10.80 20.61 -26.16
C ILE A 515 -11.39 21.18 -24.86
N ILE A 516 -10.55 21.77 -24.03
CA ILE A 516 -10.94 22.48 -22.82
C ILE A 516 -10.51 23.95 -22.98
N PRO A 517 -11.45 24.89 -23.11
CA PRO A 517 -11.13 26.31 -23.22
C PRO A 517 -10.74 26.93 -21.88
N GLY A 518 -10.04 28.06 -21.89
CA GLY A 518 -9.61 28.82 -20.72
C GLY A 518 -10.77 29.17 -19.80
N SER A 519 -11.91 29.54 -20.35
CA SER A 519 -13.15 29.79 -19.60
C SER A 519 -13.64 28.59 -18.79
N THR A 520 -13.15 27.37 -19.06
CA THR A 520 -13.44 26.15 -18.30
C THR A 520 -12.30 25.79 -17.36
N TYR A 521 -11.05 25.69 -17.84
CA TYR A 521 -9.95 25.23 -16.97
C TYR A 521 -9.59 26.24 -15.87
N ASP A 522 -9.89 27.54 -16.05
CA ASP A 522 -9.73 28.54 -14.99
C ASP A 522 -10.62 28.29 -13.76
N TYR A 523 -11.69 27.50 -13.92
CA TYR A 523 -12.56 27.04 -12.83
C TYR A 523 -12.20 25.65 -12.29
N MET A 524 -11.18 25.01 -12.84
CA MET A 524 -10.65 23.77 -12.31
C MET A 524 -9.60 24.07 -11.23
N SER A 525 -9.57 23.30 -10.16
CA SER A 525 -8.65 23.52 -9.03
C SER A 525 -7.16 23.58 -9.43
N TYR A 526 -6.82 23.04 -10.59
CA TYR A 526 -5.44 22.94 -11.08
C TYR A 526 -5.18 23.80 -12.32
N GLN A 527 -6.14 24.62 -12.73
CA GLN A 527 -6.03 25.46 -13.92
C GLN A 527 -5.59 24.69 -15.19
N ARG A 528 -4.78 25.32 -16.04
CA ARG A 528 -4.27 24.72 -17.27
C ARG A 528 -3.48 23.43 -17.03
N GLU A 529 -2.57 23.42 -16.06
CA GLU A 529 -1.75 22.24 -15.74
C GLU A 529 -2.62 21.07 -15.28
N GLY A 530 -3.69 21.36 -14.54
CA GLY A 530 -4.65 20.35 -14.14
C GLY A 530 -5.42 19.76 -15.32
N ALA A 531 -5.86 20.58 -16.26
CA ALA A 531 -6.52 20.10 -17.47
C ALA A 531 -5.59 19.22 -18.31
N GLU A 532 -4.33 19.60 -18.45
CA GLU A 532 -3.30 18.79 -19.12
C GLU A 532 -3.08 17.45 -18.42
N MET A 533 -2.95 17.43 -17.11
CA MET A 533 -2.83 16.20 -16.33
C MET A 533 -4.05 15.27 -16.48
N LEU A 534 -5.28 15.81 -16.47
CA LEU A 534 -6.48 15.02 -16.67
C LEU A 534 -6.52 14.37 -18.06
N MET A 535 -6.05 15.06 -19.09
CA MET A 535 -5.90 14.51 -20.43
C MET A 535 -4.84 13.39 -20.47
N GLU A 536 -3.69 13.58 -19.84
CA GLU A 536 -2.66 12.54 -19.71
C GLU A 536 -3.20 11.26 -19.05
N ILE A 537 -4.00 11.40 -17.96
CA ILE A 537 -4.64 10.27 -17.26
C ILE A 537 -5.52 9.47 -18.24
N LYS A 538 -6.27 10.15 -19.10
CA LYS A 538 -7.11 9.50 -20.11
C LYS A 538 -6.30 8.98 -21.31
N GLY A 539 -4.96 9.16 -21.30
CA GLY A 539 -4.06 8.74 -22.36
C GLY A 539 -4.26 9.56 -23.64
N LEU A 540 -4.60 10.83 -23.50
CA LEU A 540 -4.64 11.79 -24.60
C LEU A 540 -3.26 12.42 -24.75
N GLU A 541 -2.80 12.55 -25.99
CA GLU A 541 -1.56 13.24 -26.32
C GLU A 541 -1.81 14.75 -26.39
N ILE A 542 -1.12 15.54 -25.55
CA ILE A 542 -1.35 16.97 -25.43
C ILE A 542 -0.69 17.71 -26.56
N CYS A 543 -1.45 18.59 -27.21
CA CYS A 543 -0.93 19.50 -28.21
C CYS A 543 -0.12 20.62 -27.56
N ALA A 544 1.11 20.83 -28.00
CA ALA A 544 1.91 21.96 -27.54
C ALA A 544 1.21 23.29 -27.87
N PRO A 545 1.15 24.25 -26.91
CA PRO A 545 0.48 25.52 -27.12
C PRO A 545 1.18 26.32 -28.23
N THR A 546 0.41 26.79 -29.20
CA THR A 546 0.83 27.78 -30.18
C THR A 546 0.23 29.13 -29.83
N ALA A 547 0.74 30.23 -30.39
CA ALA A 547 0.24 31.59 -30.11
C ALA A 547 -1.28 31.73 -30.39
N SER A 548 -1.83 30.95 -31.32
CA SER A 548 -3.26 30.95 -31.68
C SER A 548 -4.11 30.00 -30.82
N LEU A 549 -3.49 29.09 -30.05
CA LEU A 549 -4.17 28.06 -29.23
C LEU A 549 -3.84 28.21 -27.75
N HIS A 550 -3.27 29.32 -27.31
CA HIS A 550 -2.83 29.56 -25.96
C HIS A 550 -3.99 29.43 -24.92
N ASP A 551 -5.19 29.80 -25.33
CA ASP A 551 -6.38 29.79 -24.49
C ASP A 551 -7.10 28.43 -24.45
N TYR A 552 -6.51 27.37 -25.02
CA TYR A 552 -7.08 26.04 -25.10
C TYR A 552 -6.10 24.97 -24.62
N VAL A 553 -6.62 23.93 -23.97
CA VAL A 553 -5.91 22.65 -23.78
C VAL A 553 -6.54 21.62 -24.71
N ILE A 554 -5.73 21.06 -25.59
CA ILE A 554 -6.19 20.10 -26.61
C ILE A 554 -5.44 18.80 -26.44
N GLY A 555 -6.18 17.71 -26.24
CA GLY A 555 -5.65 16.34 -26.17
C GLY A 555 -6.17 15.48 -27.32
N TYR A 556 -5.30 14.69 -27.93
CA TYR A 556 -5.60 13.79 -29.05
C TYR A 556 -5.69 12.35 -28.57
N ALA A 557 -6.78 11.66 -28.89
CA ALA A 557 -6.92 10.24 -28.62
C ALA A 557 -6.07 9.42 -29.61
N SER A 558 -5.31 8.44 -29.11
CA SER A 558 -4.54 7.55 -29.96
C SER A 558 -5.43 6.78 -30.95
N LEU A 559 -4.93 6.53 -32.16
CA LEU A 559 -5.60 5.70 -33.17
C LEU A 559 -5.66 4.22 -32.77
N ASN A 560 -4.83 3.80 -31.83
CA ASN A 560 -4.65 2.38 -31.44
C ASN A 560 -5.37 2.00 -30.13
N LYS A 561 -6.37 2.77 -29.72
CA LYS A 561 -7.20 2.42 -28.55
C LYS A 561 -8.46 1.69 -28.94
#